data_9e594e958700744f8ae4feb9c9ab77ae
#
_entry.id   9e594e958700744f8ae4feb9c9ab77ae
#
_cell.length_a   1.000
_cell.length_b   1.000
_cell.length_c   1.000
_cell.angle_alpha   90.00
_cell.angle_beta   90.00
_cell.angle_gamma   90.00
#
_symmetry.space_group_name_H-M   'P 1'
#
loop_
_entity.id
_entity.type
_entity.pdbx_description
1 polymer ?
#
loop_
_entity_poly.entity_id
_entity_poly.type
_entity_poly.pdbx_seq_one_letter_code
_entity_poly.pdbx_strand_id
1 'polypeptide(L)'
;EWSNQTNIAPRWNFNDEIFSQYDWTIEPNINLWDLYKERARQIRNAYDYCVLFYSGGSDSHNILNAWIDAGCKIDEIATTWNYKTTGELYNHQNAEITHVVLPDIKSLQNKGYDFKFRLIEMPEMSLKLFEDLGSNFEYNINVTPSINNPGKSLFRKYIDDYKNIIVSGKKLCFIWGIEKPNIEYHNQNYYY
;
A
#
# COMPACT_ATOMS: atom_id res chain seq x y z
N GLU A 1 -14.04 -25.35 -9.32
CA GLU A 1 -13.70 -26.80 -9.36
C GLU A 1 -13.72 -27.43 -7.96
N TRP A 2 -13.12 -26.82 -6.94
CA TRP A 2 -13.08 -27.37 -5.59
C TRP A 2 -14.48 -27.51 -4.94
N SER A 3 -15.34 -26.52 -5.12
CA SER A 3 -16.72 -26.55 -4.57
C SER A 3 -17.58 -27.66 -5.19
N ASN A 4 -17.32 -28.01 -6.46
CA ASN A 4 -18.03 -29.10 -7.14
C ASN A 4 -17.58 -30.49 -6.67
N GLN A 5 -16.35 -30.62 -6.15
CA GLN A 5 -15.82 -31.89 -5.64
C GLN A 5 -16.22 -32.17 -4.19
N THR A 6 -16.40 -31.12 -3.41
CA THR A 6 -16.62 -31.25 -1.95
C THR A 6 -18.05 -30.97 -1.51
N ASN A 7 -18.91 -30.45 -2.38
CA ASN A 7 -20.24 -29.93 -2.06
C ASN A 7 -20.25 -28.89 -0.91
N ILE A 8 -19.10 -28.28 -0.63
CA ILE A 8 -18.97 -27.27 0.40
C ILE A 8 -18.88 -25.92 -0.30
N ALA A 9 -19.90 -25.09 -0.14
CA ALA A 9 -19.84 -23.70 -0.60
C ALA A 9 -18.76 -22.95 0.22
N PRO A 10 -17.89 -22.15 -0.43
CA PRO A 10 -16.99 -21.27 0.29
C PRO A 10 -17.79 -20.37 1.24
N ARG A 11 -17.46 -20.41 2.51
CA ARG A 11 -18.08 -19.52 3.50
C ARG A 11 -17.14 -18.33 3.70
N TRP A 12 -17.62 -17.18 3.34
CA TRP A 12 -16.91 -15.94 3.59
C TRP A 12 -16.99 -15.61 5.08
N ASN A 13 -15.85 -15.37 5.71
CA ASN A 13 -15.79 -14.87 7.06
C ASN A 13 -15.45 -13.37 7.00
N PHE A 14 -16.45 -12.53 7.24
CA PHE A 14 -16.30 -11.07 7.25
C PHE A 14 -16.08 -10.51 8.64
N ASN A 15 -15.49 -11.25 9.57
CA ASN A 15 -15.47 -10.91 10.99
C ASN A 15 -16.88 -10.73 11.54
N ASP A 16 -17.79 -11.64 11.21
CA ASP A 16 -19.21 -11.59 11.57
C ASP A 16 -19.42 -11.39 13.08
N GLU A 17 -18.53 -11.91 13.91
CA GLU A 17 -18.54 -11.72 15.37
C GLU A 17 -18.44 -10.24 15.78
N ILE A 18 -17.69 -9.45 15.02
CA ILE A 18 -17.52 -8.01 15.26
C ILE A 18 -18.65 -7.25 14.58
N PHE A 19 -18.89 -7.52 13.29
CA PHE A 19 -19.85 -6.75 12.51
C PHE A 19 -21.29 -7.01 12.90
N SER A 20 -21.63 -8.21 13.40
CA SER A 20 -22.98 -8.51 13.91
C SER A 20 -23.36 -7.74 15.19
N GLN A 21 -22.37 -7.12 15.86
CA GLN A 21 -22.62 -6.30 17.04
C GLN A 21 -23.12 -4.89 16.70
N TYR A 22 -23.06 -4.50 15.43
CA TYR A 22 -23.49 -3.18 14.98
C TYR A 22 -24.83 -3.26 14.28
N ASP A 23 -25.70 -2.31 14.57
CA ASP A 23 -26.92 -2.09 13.81
C ASP A 23 -26.61 -1.24 12.58
N TRP A 24 -26.43 -1.89 11.45
CA TRP A 24 -26.10 -1.25 10.17
C TRP A 24 -27.23 -0.42 9.56
N THR A 25 -28.43 -0.42 10.17
CA THR A 25 -29.53 0.46 9.78
C THR A 25 -29.40 1.84 10.37
N ILE A 26 -28.53 2.02 11.37
CA ILE A 26 -28.27 3.30 12.01
C ILE A 26 -27.03 3.94 11.39
N GLU A 27 -27.21 5.09 10.77
CA GLU A 27 -26.10 5.86 10.24
C GLU A 27 -25.22 6.36 11.39
N PRO A 28 -23.88 6.14 11.35
CA PRO A 28 -23.00 6.59 12.40
C PRO A 28 -22.98 8.13 12.47
N ASN A 29 -22.98 8.67 13.68
CA ASN A 29 -22.91 10.13 13.90
C ASN A 29 -21.50 10.70 13.73
N ILE A 30 -20.78 10.20 12.72
CA ILE A 30 -19.43 10.61 12.34
C ILE A 30 -19.32 10.56 10.81
N ASN A 31 -18.78 11.60 10.19
CA ASN A 31 -18.62 11.61 8.75
C ASN A 31 -17.40 10.76 8.32
N LEU A 32 -17.44 10.29 7.07
CA LEU A 32 -16.39 9.43 6.51
C LEU A 32 -14.99 10.09 6.55
N TRP A 33 -14.92 11.41 6.36
CA TRP A 33 -13.65 12.13 6.40
C TRP A 33 -13.01 12.12 7.78
N ASP A 34 -13.80 12.25 8.83
CA ASP A 34 -13.32 12.15 10.21
C ASP A 34 -12.83 10.74 10.53
N LEU A 35 -13.47 9.70 9.98
CA LEU A 35 -12.98 8.32 10.08
C LEU A 35 -11.64 8.15 9.38
N TYR A 36 -11.43 8.72 8.21
CA TYR A 36 -10.14 8.68 7.53
C TYR A 36 -9.04 9.38 8.34
N LYS A 37 -9.32 10.55 8.90
CA LYS A 37 -8.38 11.25 9.79
C LYS A 37 -8.05 10.45 11.05
N GLU A 38 -9.07 9.85 11.66
CA GLU A 38 -8.87 9.00 12.83
C GLU A 38 -8.03 7.77 12.50
N ARG A 39 -8.29 7.13 11.36
CA ARG A 39 -7.47 6.01 10.89
C ARG A 39 -6.02 6.41 10.65
N ALA A 40 -5.78 7.59 10.08
CA ALA A 40 -4.43 8.12 9.92
C ALA A 40 -3.70 8.27 11.26
N ARG A 41 -4.37 8.81 12.30
CA ARG A 41 -3.81 8.94 13.66
C ARG A 41 -3.51 7.58 14.28
N GLN A 42 -4.42 6.61 14.16
CA GLN A 42 -4.21 5.24 14.67
C GLN A 42 -2.98 4.59 14.06
N ILE A 43 -2.83 4.68 12.73
CA ILE A 43 -1.67 4.13 12.03
C ILE A 43 -0.41 4.87 12.48
N ARG A 44 -0.41 6.20 12.51
CA ARG A 44 0.76 6.98 12.93
C ARG A 44 1.21 6.64 14.34
N ASN A 45 0.28 6.41 15.26
CA ASN A 45 0.58 6.05 16.65
C ASN A 45 1.12 4.62 16.80
N ALA A 46 0.78 3.74 15.87
CA ALA A 46 1.19 2.33 15.92
C ALA A 46 2.57 2.06 15.29
N TYR A 47 3.06 2.97 14.43
CA TYR A 47 4.27 2.76 13.63
C TYR A 47 5.24 3.93 13.74
N ASP A 48 6.56 3.60 13.75
CA ASP A 48 7.64 4.57 13.91
C ASP A 48 8.02 5.26 12.60
N TYR A 49 7.80 4.59 11.46
CA TYR A 49 8.09 5.11 10.12
C TYR A 49 6.97 4.73 9.16
N CYS A 50 6.34 5.74 8.57
CA CYS A 50 5.21 5.57 7.67
C CYS A 50 5.58 6.02 6.26
N VAL A 51 5.43 5.10 5.30
CA VAL A 51 5.63 5.35 3.87
C VAL A 51 4.28 5.33 3.19
N LEU A 52 3.88 6.48 2.65
CA LEU A 52 2.67 6.60 1.85
C LEU A 52 2.99 6.34 0.38
N PHE A 53 2.37 5.33 -0.21
CA PHE A 53 2.46 5.09 -1.65
C PHE A 53 1.43 5.96 -2.38
N TYR A 54 1.93 6.94 -3.11
CA TYR A 54 1.13 7.93 -3.82
C TYR A 54 1.23 7.73 -5.32
N SER A 55 0.12 7.35 -5.95
CA SER A 55 0.05 7.11 -7.40
C SER A 55 -0.50 8.32 -8.19
N GLY A 56 -1.05 9.32 -7.51
CA GLY A 56 -1.77 10.44 -8.13
C GLY A 56 -3.25 10.15 -8.39
N GLY A 57 -3.71 8.91 -8.19
CA GLY A 57 -5.12 8.53 -8.29
C GLY A 57 -5.92 8.95 -7.06
N SER A 58 -7.27 8.94 -7.20
CA SER A 58 -8.22 9.43 -6.18
C SER A 58 -8.02 8.83 -4.80
N ASP A 59 -7.80 7.50 -4.71
CA ASP A 59 -7.71 6.81 -3.43
C ASP A 59 -6.44 7.19 -2.68
N SER A 60 -5.30 7.20 -3.37
CA SER A 60 -4.03 7.61 -2.76
C SER A 60 -4.05 9.11 -2.39
N HIS A 61 -4.76 9.93 -3.18
CA HIS A 61 -4.95 11.36 -2.90
C HIS A 61 -5.82 11.58 -1.66
N ASN A 62 -6.89 10.82 -1.49
CA ASN A 62 -7.72 10.87 -0.28
C ASN A 62 -6.93 10.49 0.97
N ILE A 63 -6.08 9.45 0.89
CA ILE A 63 -5.22 9.07 2.01
C ILE A 63 -4.23 10.20 2.34
N LEU A 64 -3.55 10.74 1.34
CA LEU A 64 -2.60 11.84 1.52
C LEU A 64 -3.25 13.04 2.22
N ASN A 65 -4.41 13.47 1.73
CA ASN A 65 -5.15 14.59 2.32
C ASN A 65 -5.64 14.28 3.74
N ALA A 66 -6.13 13.06 3.99
CA ALA A 66 -6.56 12.66 5.33
C ALA A 66 -5.40 12.69 6.34
N TRP A 67 -4.20 12.30 5.94
CA TRP A 67 -3.00 12.39 6.78
C TRP A 67 -2.62 13.84 7.07
N ILE A 68 -2.66 14.70 6.06
CA ILE A 68 -2.39 16.14 6.19
C ILE A 68 -3.42 16.79 7.12
N ASP A 69 -4.70 16.57 6.88
CA ASP A 69 -5.78 17.16 7.67
C ASP A 69 -5.83 16.61 9.11
N ALA A 70 -5.35 15.38 9.32
CA ALA A 70 -5.19 14.81 10.65
C ALA A 70 -4.01 15.40 11.42
N GLY A 71 -3.15 16.19 10.77
CA GLY A 71 -1.89 16.70 11.32
C GLY A 71 -0.85 15.59 11.56
N CYS A 72 -0.97 14.46 10.85
CA CYS A 72 -0.06 13.34 10.99
C CYS A 72 1.23 13.55 10.20
N LYS A 73 2.38 13.29 10.83
CA LYS A 73 3.66 13.30 10.13
C LYS A 73 3.71 12.15 9.12
N ILE A 74 4.06 12.48 7.88
CA ILE A 74 4.42 11.51 6.84
C ILE A 74 5.95 11.49 6.78
N ASP A 75 6.58 10.33 7.00
CA ASP A 75 8.04 10.23 6.95
C ASP A 75 8.54 10.15 5.52
N GLU A 76 7.81 9.43 4.66
CA GLU A 76 8.16 9.26 3.25
C GLU A 76 6.90 9.14 2.38
N ILE A 77 6.94 9.80 1.23
CA ILE A 77 6.01 9.55 0.11
C ILE A 77 6.78 8.81 -0.97
N ALA A 78 6.28 7.65 -1.38
CA ALA A 78 6.90 6.83 -2.42
C ALA A 78 5.97 6.68 -3.62
N THR A 79 6.54 6.70 -4.82
CA THR A 79 5.82 6.48 -6.07
C THR A 79 6.57 5.47 -6.90
N THR A 80 5.88 4.50 -7.43
CA THR A 80 6.43 3.52 -8.37
C THR A 80 6.33 4.04 -9.80
N TRP A 81 7.38 3.88 -10.58
CA TRP A 81 7.42 4.27 -11.99
C TRP A 81 8.26 3.30 -12.83
N ASN A 82 8.35 3.56 -14.13
CA ASN A 82 9.09 2.73 -15.07
C ASN A 82 9.93 3.57 -16.05
N TYR A 83 10.48 4.68 -15.59
CA TYR A 83 11.22 5.64 -16.42
C TYR A 83 12.44 5.02 -17.12
N LYS A 84 13.23 4.23 -16.39
CA LYS A 84 14.43 3.62 -16.96
C LYS A 84 14.11 2.60 -18.05
N THR A 85 12.98 1.92 -17.95
CA THR A 85 12.54 0.94 -18.95
C THR A 85 12.04 1.61 -20.22
N THR A 86 11.28 2.69 -20.06
CA THR A 86 10.67 3.38 -21.21
C THR A 86 11.58 4.43 -21.82
N GLY A 87 12.58 4.91 -21.08
CA GLY A 87 13.48 5.98 -21.51
C GLY A 87 12.83 7.36 -21.61
N GLU A 88 11.54 7.46 -21.30
CA GLU A 88 10.76 8.68 -21.49
C GLU A 88 9.98 9.03 -20.22
N LEU A 89 10.24 10.21 -19.67
CA LEU A 89 9.53 10.72 -18.50
C LEU A 89 8.05 11.02 -18.81
N TYR A 90 7.78 11.52 -20.01
CA TYR A 90 6.44 12.01 -20.42
C TYR A 90 5.66 11.01 -21.27
N ASN A 91 5.94 9.73 -21.18
CA ASN A 91 5.13 8.73 -21.87
C ASN A 91 3.79 8.50 -21.13
N HIS A 92 2.86 7.83 -21.80
CA HIS A 92 1.52 7.58 -21.24
C HIS A 92 1.54 6.73 -19.95
N GLN A 93 2.55 5.90 -19.72
CA GLN A 93 2.68 5.08 -18.52
C GLN A 93 3.11 5.90 -17.29
N ASN A 94 3.80 7.02 -17.51
CA ASN A 94 4.22 7.93 -16.46
C ASN A 94 3.37 9.21 -16.39
N ALA A 95 2.29 9.30 -17.14
CA ALA A 95 1.49 10.53 -17.25
C ALA A 95 0.94 11.01 -15.90
N GLU A 96 0.39 10.11 -15.08
CA GLU A 96 -0.09 10.48 -13.74
C GLU A 96 1.05 10.98 -12.86
N ILE A 97 2.22 10.38 -12.97
CA ILE A 97 3.38 10.80 -12.16
C ILE A 97 3.82 12.20 -12.55
N THR A 98 3.95 12.47 -13.83
CA THR A 98 4.45 13.76 -14.33
C THR A 98 3.46 14.89 -14.20
N HIS A 99 2.16 14.60 -14.39
CA HIS A 99 1.11 15.63 -14.41
C HIS A 99 0.40 15.80 -13.06
N VAL A 100 0.47 14.83 -12.17
CA VAL A 100 -0.21 14.88 -10.87
C VAL A 100 0.81 14.75 -9.73
N VAL A 101 1.51 13.62 -9.63
CA VAL A 101 2.36 13.34 -8.45
C VAL A 101 3.45 14.38 -8.28
N LEU A 102 4.27 14.63 -9.29
CA LEU A 102 5.40 15.57 -9.16
C LEU A 102 4.95 17.01 -8.86
N PRO A 103 3.91 17.57 -9.50
CA PRO A 103 3.35 18.85 -9.11
C PRO A 103 2.84 18.90 -7.68
N ASP A 104 2.12 17.87 -7.22
CA ASP A 104 1.59 17.81 -5.85
C ASP A 104 2.70 17.74 -4.82
N ILE A 105 3.70 16.89 -5.03
CA ILE A 105 4.89 16.79 -4.16
C ILE A 105 5.57 18.15 -4.04
N LYS A 106 5.80 18.83 -5.16
CA LYS A 106 6.41 20.16 -5.18
C LYS A 106 5.55 21.18 -4.44
N SER A 107 4.24 21.11 -4.61
CA SER A 107 3.28 21.99 -3.90
C SER A 107 3.37 21.79 -2.39
N LEU A 108 3.39 20.54 -1.92
CA LEU A 108 3.50 20.22 -0.50
C LEU A 108 4.83 20.70 0.09
N GLN A 109 5.94 20.47 -0.61
CA GLN A 109 7.26 20.95 -0.17
C GLN A 109 7.28 22.49 -0.08
N ASN A 110 6.69 23.19 -1.04
CA ASN A 110 6.59 24.65 -1.00
C ASN A 110 5.70 25.16 0.15
N LYS A 111 4.74 24.37 0.62
CA LYS A 111 3.92 24.64 1.81
C LYS A 111 4.64 24.32 3.13
N GLY A 112 5.89 23.82 3.07
CA GLY A 112 6.69 23.52 4.24
C GLY A 112 6.48 22.13 4.84
N TYR A 113 5.82 21.20 4.14
CA TYR A 113 5.75 19.82 4.62
C TYR A 113 7.09 19.12 4.46
N ASP A 114 7.55 18.51 5.54
CA ASP A 114 8.83 17.79 5.62
C ASP A 114 8.59 16.28 5.50
N PHE A 115 8.96 15.71 4.37
CA PHE A 115 8.93 14.28 4.09
C PHE A 115 10.00 13.92 3.06
N LYS A 116 10.45 12.68 3.09
CA LYS A 116 11.29 12.13 2.02
C LYS A 116 10.42 11.78 0.82
N PHE A 117 10.83 12.18 -0.39
CA PHE A 117 10.17 11.72 -1.61
C PHE A 117 11.05 10.70 -2.33
N ARG A 118 10.44 9.58 -2.74
CA ARG A 118 11.13 8.49 -3.43
C ARG A 118 10.39 8.05 -4.70
N LEU A 119 11.10 8.00 -5.80
CA LEU A 119 10.69 7.31 -7.03
C LEU A 119 11.31 5.91 -7.04
N ILE A 120 10.48 4.88 -7.15
CA ILE A 120 10.88 3.47 -7.14
C ILE A 120 10.77 2.91 -8.55
N GLU A 121 11.88 2.50 -9.11
CA GLU A 121 11.95 1.87 -10.44
C GLU A 121 11.48 0.42 -10.35
N MET A 122 10.23 0.17 -10.71
CA MET A 122 9.60 -1.14 -10.56
C MET A 122 10.23 -2.25 -11.40
N PRO A 123 10.61 -2.02 -12.68
CA PRO A 123 11.25 -3.05 -13.48
C PRO A 123 12.55 -3.58 -12.86
N GLU A 124 13.38 -2.70 -12.30
CA GLU A 124 14.62 -3.13 -11.63
C GLU A 124 14.35 -4.04 -10.43
N MET A 125 13.33 -3.70 -9.64
CA MET A 125 12.96 -4.51 -8.49
C MET A 125 12.37 -5.86 -8.90
N SER A 126 11.57 -5.88 -9.95
CA SER A 126 11.02 -7.11 -10.50
C SER A 126 12.13 -8.03 -11.04
N LEU A 127 13.12 -7.49 -11.74
CA LEU A 127 14.27 -8.25 -12.22
C LEU A 127 15.06 -8.88 -11.07
N LYS A 128 15.35 -8.12 -10.03
CA LYS A 128 16.01 -8.66 -8.81
C LYS A 128 15.20 -9.79 -8.17
N LEU A 129 13.88 -9.68 -8.16
CA LEU A 129 13.04 -10.76 -7.67
C LEU A 129 13.18 -12.02 -8.52
N PHE A 130 13.11 -11.88 -9.85
CA PHE A 130 13.28 -13.02 -10.76
C PHE A 130 14.65 -13.65 -10.64
N GLU A 131 15.70 -12.86 -10.50
CA GLU A 131 17.07 -13.36 -10.27
C GLU A 131 17.17 -14.15 -8.97
N ASP A 132 16.58 -13.66 -7.89
CA ASP A 132 16.59 -14.32 -6.58
C ASP A 132 15.74 -15.60 -6.54
N LEU A 133 14.65 -15.65 -7.27
CA LEU A 133 13.78 -16.82 -7.34
C LEU A 133 14.36 -17.93 -8.24
N GLY A 134 15.19 -17.55 -9.22
CA GLY A 134 15.83 -18.49 -10.15
C GLY A 134 14.81 -19.38 -10.86
N SER A 135 15.21 -20.65 -11.10
CA SER A 135 14.34 -21.66 -11.70
C SER A 135 13.25 -22.18 -10.74
N ASN A 136 13.35 -21.86 -9.46
CA ASN A 136 12.37 -22.23 -8.43
C ASN A 136 11.28 -21.16 -8.32
N PHE A 137 10.65 -20.86 -9.44
CA PHE A 137 9.43 -20.04 -9.48
C PHE A 137 8.24 -20.82 -8.87
N GLU A 138 8.50 -21.63 -7.88
CA GLU A 138 7.46 -22.20 -7.08
C GLU A 138 6.84 -21.09 -6.26
N TYR A 139 5.53 -21.02 -6.34
CA TYR A 139 4.65 -20.17 -5.58
C TYR A 139 5.10 -20.03 -4.13
N ASN A 140 5.96 -19.08 -3.88
CA ASN A 140 6.20 -18.68 -2.52
C ASN A 140 5.04 -17.77 -2.12
N ILE A 141 4.09 -18.32 -1.37
CA ILE A 141 2.91 -17.64 -0.82
C ILE A 141 3.25 -16.29 -0.14
N ASN A 142 4.51 -16.15 0.30
CA ASN A 142 5.02 -14.91 0.89
C ASN A 142 5.46 -13.85 -0.15
N VAL A 143 5.54 -14.23 -1.40
CA VAL A 143 5.70 -13.29 -2.52
C VAL A 143 4.32 -13.13 -3.11
N THR A 144 3.78 -11.94 -3.08
CA THR A 144 2.43 -11.66 -3.61
C THR A 144 2.26 -12.31 -4.98
N PRO A 145 1.18 -13.04 -5.21
CA PRO A 145 0.99 -13.84 -6.41
C PRO A 145 0.80 -13.04 -7.69
N SER A 146 0.94 -11.73 -7.65
CA SER A 146 0.80 -10.87 -8.81
C SER A 146 2.13 -10.28 -9.20
N ILE A 147 2.57 -10.56 -10.41
CA ILE A 147 3.69 -9.89 -11.07
C ILE A 147 3.49 -8.37 -11.12
N ASN A 148 2.25 -7.92 -11.20
CA ASN A 148 1.87 -6.51 -11.24
C ASN A 148 1.84 -5.84 -9.85
N ASN A 149 1.82 -6.63 -8.79
CA ASN A 149 1.95 -6.12 -7.44
C ASN A 149 2.95 -7.01 -6.69
N PRO A 150 4.24 -6.85 -6.97
CA PRO A 150 5.32 -7.59 -6.30
C PRO A 150 5.42 -7.24 -4.83
N GLY A 151 4.40 -6.61 -4.35
CA GLY A 151 4.01 -6.35 -2.99
C GLY A 151 5.10 -6.05 -2.02
N LYS A 152 4.68 -5.39 -1.16
CA LYS A 152 5.08 -5.03 0.21
C LYS A 152 6.35 -5.71 0.78
N SER A 153 6.62 -6.98 0.42
CA SER A 153 7.84 -7.71 0.81
C SER A 153 9.07 -7.31 -0.01
N LEU A 154 8.90 -6.93 -1.29
CA LEU A 154 10.00 -6.55 -2.17
C LEU A 154 10.68 -5.27 -1.69
N PHE A 155 9.92 -4.26 -1.35
CA PHE A 155 10.48 -2.99 -0.90
C PHE A 155 11.30 -3.18 0.36
N ARG A 156 10.82 -4.01 1.30
CA ARG A 156 11.57 -4.36 2.51
C ARG A 156 12.83 -5.14 2.21
N LYS A 157 12.81 -5.97 1.16
CA LYS A 157 13.95 -6.82 0.79
C LYS A 157 15.01 -6.06 -0.01
N TYR A 158 14.61 -5.16 -0.92
CA TYR A 158 15.53 -4.56 -1.89
C TYR A 158 15.83 -3.07 -1.68
N ILE A 159 15.13 -2.39 -0.79
CA ILE A 159 15.44 -1.01 -0.43
C ILE A 159 16.16 -0.98 0.91
N ASP A 160 17.45 -0.67 0.88
CA ASP A 160 18.32 -0.74 2.06
C ASP A 160 17.88 0.19 3.19
N ASP A 161 17.35 1.37 2.87
CA ASP A 161 16.80 2.27 3.89
C ASP A 161 15.70 1.60 4.72
N TYR A 162 14.81 0.84 4.08
CA TYR A 162 13.73 0.13 4.78
C TYR A 162 14.27 -1.05 5.61
N LYS A 163 15.27 -1.76 5.09
CA LYS A 163 15.98 -2.78 5.87
C LYS A 163 16.58 -2.17 7.14
N ASN A 164 17.27 -1.04 6.99
CA ASN A 164 17.93 -0.36 8.10
C ASN A 164 16.92 0.10 9.16
N ILE A 165 15.75 0.59 8.76
CA ILE A 165 14.66 0.94 9.68
C ILE A 165 14.24 -0.29 10.48
N ILE A 166 13.99 -1.43 9.81
CA ILE A 166 13.57 -2.68 10.46
C ILE A 166 14.65 -3.21 11.40
N VAL A 167 15.91 -3.25 10.95
CA VAL A 167 17.04 -3.72 11.75
C VAL A 167 17.26 -2.86 12.99
N SER A 168 16.95 -1.56 12.92
CA SER A 168 16.99 -0.66 14.08
C SER A 168 15.87 -0.91 15.12
N GLY A 169 15.00 -1.90 14.90
CA GLY A 169 13.88 -2.24 15.77
C GLY A 169 12.65 -1.33 15.60
N LYS A 170 12.66 -0.43 14.63
CA LYS A 170 11.52 0.44 14.34
C LYS A 170 10.45 -0.29 13.56
N LYS A 171 9.20 0.04 13.86
CA LYS A 171 8.03 -0.47 13.14
C LYS A 171 7.81 0.34 11.86
N LEU A 172 7.98 -0.31 10.71
CA LEU A 172 7.77 0.25 9.38
C LEU A 172 6.35 -0.06 8.90
N CYS A 173 5.65 0.94 8.38
CA CYS A 173 4.33 0.80 7.75
C CYS A 173 4.37 1.27 6.31
N PHE A 174 3.81 0.47 5.40
CA PHE A 174 3.50 0.85 4.04
C PHE A 174 1.99 1.08 3.91
N ILE A 175 1.60 2.22 3.35
CA ILE A 175 0.21 2.66 3.25
C ILE A 175 -0.14 2.81 1.77
N TRP A 176 -1.17 2.09 1.34
CA TRP A 176 -1.63 2.06 -0.04
C TRP A 176 -3.09 2.44 -0.12
N GLY A 177 -3.45 3.22 -1.15
CA GLY A 177 -4.83 3.43 -1.54
C GLY A 177 -5.26 2.34 -2.50
N ILE A 178 -5.93 1.32 -1.99
CA ILE A 178 -6.43 0.19 -2.78
C ILE A 178 -7.93 0.07 -2.51
N GLU A 179 -8.72 0.01 -3.57
CA GLU A 179 -10.20 -0.05 -3.49
C GLU A 179 -10.74 -1.30 -2.80
N LYS A 180 -10.00 -2.41 -2.84
CA LYS A 180 -10.48 -3.71 -2.34
C LYS A 180 -9.46 -4.32 -1.40
N PRO A 181 -9.91 -4.88 -0.29
CA PRO A 181 -9.05 -5.66 0.58
C PRO A 181 -8.53 -6.89 -0.18
N ASN A 182 -7.23 -7.17 -0.04
CA ASN A 182 -6.69 -8.45 -0.49
C ASN A 182 -7.15 -9.55 0.46
N ILE A 183 -7.63 -10.66 -0.11
CA ILE A 183 -7.96 -11.84 0.68
C ILE A 183 -6.69 -12.66 0.81
N GLU A 184 -6.22 -12.83 2.02
CA GLU A 184 -5.07 -13.68 2.34
C GLU A 184 -5.55 -14.95 3.05
N TYR A 185 -4.98 -16.10 2.67
CA TYR A 185 -5.24 -17.37 3.34
C TYR A 185 -4.04 -17.74 4.20
N HIS A 186 -4.23 -17.78 5.51
CA HIS A 186 -3.19 -18.16 6.46
C HIS A 186 -3.78 -18.99 7.61
N ASN A 187 -3.09 -20.05 8.03
CA ASN A 187 -3.52 -20.94 9.12
C ASN A 187 -4.96 -21.44 8.97
N GLN A 188 -5.36 -21.87 7.76
CA GLN A 188 -6.70 -22.34 7.42
C GLN A 188 -7.81 -21.30 7.51
N ASN A 189 -7.49 -20.01 7.63
CA ASN A 189 -8.42 -18.89 7.65
C ASN A 189 -8.13 -17.89 6.54
N TYR A 190 -9.17 -17.19 6.08
CA TYR A 190 -9.07 -16.08 5.17
C TYR A 190 -9.07 -14.76 5.95
N TYR A 191 -8.18 -13.85 5.57
CA TYR A 191 -8.04 -12.52 6.16
C TYR A 191 -8.22 -11.46 5.06
N TYR A 192 -8.76 -10.29 5.42
CA TYR A 192 -8.96 -9.13 4.54
C TYR A 192 -7.99 -8.01 4.87
#